data_a848896e84df3d01d6ee2a544c552e44
#
_entry.id   a848896e84df3d01d6ee2a544c552e44
#
_cell.length_a   1.000
_cell.length_b   1.000
_cell.length_c   1.000
_cell.angle_alpha   90.00
_cell.angle_beta   90.00
_cell.angle_gamma   90.00
#
_symmetry.space_group_name_H-M   'P 1'
#
loop_
_entity.id
_entity.type
_entity.pdbx_description
1 polymer ?
#
loop_
_entity_poly.entity_id
_entity_poly.type
_entity_poly.pdbx_seq_one_letter_code
_entity_poly.pdbx_strand_id
1 'polypeptide(L)'
;VPAKVDELCAILQEKQKKVGTFREQYELSFNAHLNLVTIHPWVDGNGRTARLLMNYIQFCYHLFPTKIFKEDREEYILSLRQCQNEETNQPFLDFMARQLKKSLSIEIERFNVSRKKGFSFMF
;
A
#
# COMPACT_ATOMS: atom_id res chain seq x y z
N VAL A 1 -9.44 17.96 12.46
CA VAL A 1 -8.45 17.04 11.91
C VAL A 1 -8.02 15.98 12.93
N PRO A 2 -7.65 16.30 14.19
CA PRO A 2 -7.31 15.26 15.16
C PRO A 2 -8.43 14.23 15.38
N ALA A 3 -9.69 14.69 15.41
CA ALA A 3 -10.84 13.82 15.59
C ALA A 3 -10.99 12.81 14.45
N LYS A 4 -10.73 13.23 13.19
CA LYS A 4 -10.78 12.33 12.03
C LYS A 4 -9.65 11.31 12.03
N VAL A 5 -8.48 11.69 12.49
CA VAL A 5 -7.36 10.77 12.65
C VAL A 5 -7.68 9.73 13.73
N ASP A 6 -8.25 10.14 14.85
CA ASP A 6 -8.67 9.25 15.93
C ASP A 6 -9.73 8.25 15.44
N GLU A 7 -10.70 8.72 14.66
CA GLU A 7 -11.71 7.87 14.05
C GLU A 7 -11.09 6.83 13.11
N LEU A 8 -10.12 7.26 12.29
CA LEU A 8 -9.40 6.37 11.38
C LEU A 8 -8.66 5.30 12.17
N CYS A 9 -7.94 5.67 13.22
CA CYS A 9 -7.21 4.72 14.06
C CYS A 9 -8.15 3.70 14.71
N ALA A 10 -9.29 4.15 15.22
CA ALA A 10 -10.27 3.26 15.84
C ALA A 10 -10.85 2.26 14.83
N ILE A 11 -11.20 2.73 13.62
CA ILE A 11 -11.71 1.88 12.54
C ILE A 11 -10.67 0.85 12.12
N LEU A 12 -9.40 1.26 11.99
CA LEU A 12 -8.32 0.36 11.62
C LEU A 12 -8.10 -0.73 12.66
N GLN A 13 -8.09 -0.37 13.92
CA GLN A 13 -7.92 -1.33 15.02
C GLN A 13 -9.03 -2.38 15.03
N GLU A 14 -10.25 -1.96 14.79
CA GLU A 14 -11.38 -2.86 14.75
C GLU A 14 -11.36 -3.77 13.52
N LYS A 15 -11.05 -3.22 12.34
CA LYS A 15 -10.97 -3.97 11.10
C LYS A 15 -9.81 -4.95 11.08
N GLN A 16 -8.68 -4.63 11.70
CA GLN A 16 -7.52 -5.53 11.78
C GLN A 16 -7.86 -6.86 12.44
N LYS A 17 -8.82 -6.87 13.35
CA LYS A 17 -9.26 -8.10 14.04
C LYS A 17 -10.12 -9.00 13.16
N LYS A 18 -10.70 -8.46 12.09
CA LYS A 18 -11.70 -9.14 11.25
C LYS A 18 -11.16 -9.65 9.92
N VAL A 19 -9.99 -9.17 9.49
CA VAL A 19 -9.44 -9.56 8.19
C VAL A 19 -8.64 -10.85 8.31
N GLY A 20 -8.95 -11.83 7.45
CA GLY A 20 -8.32 -13.14 7.48
C GLY A 20 -7.56 -13.52 6.23
N THR A 21 -7.91 -12.98 5.06
CA THR A 21 -7.27 -13.32 3.79
C THR A 21 -6.21 -12.29 3.42
N PHE A 22 -5.23 -12.69 2.59
CA PHE A 22 -4.21 -11.78 2.07
C PHE A 22 -4.83 -10.61 1.31
N ARG A 23 -5.84 -10.88 0.51
CA ARG A 23 -6.56 -9.85 -0.24
C ARG A 23 -7.18 -8.82 0.70
N GLU A 24 -7.89 -9.26 1.72
CA GLU A 24 -8.50 -8.36 2.70
C GLU A 24 -7.45 -7.55 3.46
N GLN A 25 -6.33 -8.16 3.82
CA GLN A 25 -5.24 -7.52 4.52
C GLN A 25 -4.58 -6.43 3.64
N TYR A 26 -4.33 -6.72 2.36
CA TYR A 26 -3.81 -5.72 1.43
C TYR A 26 -4.82 -4.59 1.20
N GLU A 27 -6.09 -4.91 1.00
CA GLU A 27 -7.13 -3.90 0.82
C GLU A 27 -7.23 -2.99 2.05
N LEU A 28 -7.12 -3.54 3.25
CA LEU A 28 -7.09 -2.75 4.49
C LEU A 28 -5.93 -1.76 4.48
N SER A 29 -4.73 -2.20 4.12
CA SER A 29 -3.55 -1.35 4.07
C SER A 29 -3.69 -0.25 3.01
N PHE A 30 -4.23 -0.57 1.83
CA PHE A 30 -4.45 0.39 0.76
C PHE A 30 -5.52 1.42 1.15
N ASN A 31 -6.59 0.99 1.76
CA ASN A 31 -7.65 1.89 2.24
C ASN A 31 -7.15 2.81 3.35
N ALA A 32 -6.28 2.32 4.22
CA ALA A 32 -5.66 3.16 5.25
C ALA A 32 -4.83 4.30 4.61
N HIS A 33 -4.07 3.99 3.58
CA HIS A 33 -3.33 5.00 2.81
C HIS A 33 -4.27 6.04 2.21
N LEU A 34 -5.29 5.57 1.50
CA LEU A 34 -6.26 6.45 0.82
C LEU A 34 -6.97 7.36 1.82
N ASN A 35 -7.43 6.80 2.92
CA ASN A 35 -8.16 7.56 3.94
C ASN A 35 -7.27 8.62 4.58
N LEU A 36 -6.03 8.30 4.87
CA LEU A 36 -5.11 9.25 5.48
C LEU A 36 -4.80 10.41 4.53
N VAL A 37 -4.55 10.13 3.25
CA VAL A 37 -4.32 11.16 2.24
C VAL A 37 -5.56 12.05 2.09
N THR A 38 -6.76 11.45 2.11
CA THR A 38 -8.02 12.19 1.99
C THR A 38 -8.25 13.14 3.18
N ILE A 39 -7.89 12.72 4.38
CA ILE A 39 -8.04 13.55 5.59
C ILE A 39 -7.08 14.75 5.57
N HIS A 40 -5.91 14.62 4.95
CA HIS A 40 -4.86 15.65 4.92
C HIS A 40 -4.57 16.23 6.33
N PRO A 41 -4.11 15.41 7.29
CA PRO A 41 -3.94 15.88 8.67
C PRO A 41 -2.80 16.90 8.86
N TRP A 42 -1.88 16.95 7.90
CA TRP A 42 -0.73 17.86 7.92
C TRP A 42 -0.72 18.76 6.69
N VAL A 43 0.07 19.85 6.75
CA VAL A 43 0.23 20.77 5.62
C VAL A 43 0.98 20.06 4.47
N ASP A 44 2.02 19.30 4.82
CA ASP A 44 2.77 18.49 3.86
C ASP A 44 3.13 17.13 4.47
N GLY A 45 3.74 16.26 3.67
CA GLY A 45 4.16 14.95 4.14
C GLY A 45 3.05 13.92 4.26
N ASN A 46 1.81 14.24 3.86
CA ASN A 46 0.67 13.33 3.96
C ASN A 46 0.90 12.04 3.17
N GLY A 47 1.46 12.15 1.97
CA GLY A 47 1.74 10.99 1.13
C GLY A 47 2.79 10.06 1.73
N ARG A 48 3.86 10.63 2.30
CA ARG A 48 4.91 9.83 2.96
C ARG A 48 4.38 9.11 4.18
N THR A 49 3.62 9.79 5.01
CA THR A 49 3.04 9.20 6.21
C THR A 49 2.01 8.13 5.86
N ALA A 50 1.20 8.38 4.83
CA ALA A 50 0.23 7.41 4.36
C ALA A 50 0.90 6.13 3.85
N ARG A 51 2.01 6.26 3.10
CA ARG A 51 2.79 5.10 2.66
C ARG A 51 3.42 4.36 3.83
N LEU A 52 3.91 5.08 4.82
CA LEU A 52 4.48 4.47 6.02
C LEU A 52 3.42 3.67 6.79
N LEU A 53 2.23 4.23 6.96
CA LEU A 53 1.11 3.55 7.61
C LEU A 53 0.72 2.27 6.84
N MET A 54 0.59 2.39 5.53
CA MET A 54 0.27 1.24 4.67
C MET A 54 1.29 0.12 4.84
N ASN A 55 2.58 0.44 4.76
CA ASN A 55 3.65 -0.54 4.89
C ASN A 55 3.71 -1.12 6.31
N TYR A 56 3.42 -0.32 7.32
CA TYR A 56 3.34 -0.79 8.70
C TYR A 56 2.24 -1.85 8.87
N ILE A 57 1.06 -1.61 8.31
CA ILE A 57 -0.04 -2.57 8.36
C ILE A 57 0.36 -3.86 7.64
N GLN A 58 0.97 -3.74 6.46
CA GLN A 58 1.46 -4.89 5.71
C GLN A 58 2.51 -5.67 6.51
N PHE A 59 3.40 -4.97 7.18
CA PHE A 59 4.41 -5.59 8.06
C PHE A 59 3.76 -6.37 9.20
N CYS A 60 2.73 -5.81 9.82
CA CYS A 60 2.02 -6.48 10.93
C CYS A 60 1.37 -7.80 10.51
N TYR A 61 0.97 -7.92 9.24
CA TYR A 61 0.41 -9.14 8.68
C TYR A 61 1.46 -10.03 7.99
N HIS A 62 2.73 -9.69 8.10
CA HIS A 62 3.82 -10.39 7.41
C HIS A 62 3.65 -10.44 5.89
N LEU A 63 3.07 -9.38 5.33
CA LEU A 63 2.89 -9.26 3.90
C LEU A 63 4.13 -8.64 3.26
N PHE A 64 4.33 -8.95 1.97
CA PHE A 64 5.34 -8.27 1.17
C PHE A 64 4.96 -6.79 1.01
N PRO A 65 5.88 -5.85 1.30
CA PRO A 65 5.54 -4.42 1.23
C PRO A 65 5.32 -3.96 -0.20
N THR A 66 4.27 -3.17 -0.39
CA THR A 66 3.94 -2.58 -1.68
C THR A 66 4.66 -1.25 -1.83
N LYS A 67 5.33 -1.07 -2.97
CA LYS A 67 6.04 0.16 -3.30
C LYS A 67 5.26 0.91 -4.37
N ILE A 68 5.20 2.24 -4.26
CA ILE A 68 4.69 3.10 -5.33
C ILE A 68 5.90 3.55 -6.15
N PHE A 69 5.95 3.15 -7.41
CA PHE A 69 7.09 3.42 -8.28
C PHE A 69 7.08 4.87 -8.74
N LYS A 70 8.27 5.46 -8.81
CA LYS A 70 8.46 6.85 -9.17
C LYS A 70 7.94 7.16 -10.57
N GLU A 71 8.14 6.24 -11.51
CA GLU A 71 7.67 6.37 -12.89
C GLU A 71 6.15 6.32 -13.02
N ASP A 72 5.44 5.79 -12.03
CA ASP A 72 3.99 5.66 -12.02
C ASP A 72 3.30 6.74 -11.17
N ARG A 73 4.04 7.79 -10.81
CA ARG A 73 3.53 8.86 -9.94
C ARG A 73 2.30 9.57 -10.51
N GLU A 74 2.26 9.81 -11.82
CA GLU A 74 1.12 10.46 -12.45
C GLU A 74 -0.14 9.63 -12.31
N GLU A 75 -0.05 8.33 -12.56
CA GLU A 75 -1.18 7.41 -12.36
C GLU A 75 -1.63 7.37 -10.90
N TYR A 76 -0.68 7.43 -9.98
CA TYR A 76 -0.97 7.49 -8.56
C TYR A 76 -1.84 8.72 -8.23
N ILE A 77 -1.44 9.90 -8.67
CA ILE A 77 -2.18 11.14 -8.43
C ILE A 77 -3.55 11.10 -9.10
N LEU A 78 -3.61 10.60 -10.35
CA LEU A 78 -4.87 10.47 -11.07
C LEU A 78 -5.84 9.51 -10.34
N SER A 79 -5.34 8.40 -9.82
CA SER A 79 -6.17 7.46 -9.08
C SER A 79 -6.76 8.09 -7.81
N LEU A 80 -5.98 8.89 -7.10
CA LEU A 80 -6.46 9.61 -5.91
C LEU A 80 -7.54 10.62 -6.27
N ARG A 81 -7.33 11.39 -7.33
CA ARG A 81 -8.34 12.36 -7.80
C ARG A 81 -9.62 11.68 -8.24
N GLN A 82 -9.49 10.59 -8.95
CA GLN A 82 -10.64 9.81 -9.43
C GLN A 82 -11.44 9.26 -8.25
N CYS A 83 -10.77 8.77 -7.21
CA CYS A 83 -11.44 8.32 -5.99
C CYS A 83 -12.25 9.45 -5.34
N GLN A 84 -11.68 10.65 -5.28
CA GLN A 84 -12.36 11.81 -4.69
C GLN A 84 -13.57 12.23 -5.53
N ASN A 85 -13.42 12.26 -6.85
CA ASN A 85 -14.49 12.71 -7.76
C ASN A 85 -15.65 11.72 -7.83
N GLU A 86 -15.37 10.44 -7.82
CA GLU A 86 -16.37 9.38 -7.94
C GLU A 86 -16.84 8.82 -6.60
N GLU A 87 -16.29 9.31 -5.51
CA GLU A 87 -16.60 8.85 -4.15
C GLU A 87 -16.47 7.33 -3.99
N THR A 88 -15.41 6.76 -4.59
CA THR A 88 -15.12 5.33 -4.54
C THR A 88 -13.63 5.09 -4.26
N ASN A 89 -13.30 3.95 -3.70
CA ASN A 89 -11.90 3.56 -3.48
C ASN A 89 -11.33 2.69 -4.61
N GLN A 90 -12.16 2.27 -5.56
CA GLN A 90 -11.77 1.28 -6.56
C GLN A 90 -10.60 1.70 -7.45
N PRO A 91 -10.55 2.94 -8.00
CA PRO A 91 -9.42 3.34 -8.83
C PRO A 91 -8.06 3.22 -8.11
N PHE A 92 -8.01 3.59 -6.84
CA PHE A 92 -6.79 3.50 -6.05
C PHE A 92 -6.43 2.04 -5.73
N LEU A 93 -7.41 1.22 -5.39
CA LEU A 93 -7.18 -0.20 -5.14
C LEU A 93 -6.63 -0.90 -6.38
N ASP A 94 -7.17 -0.60 -7.55
CA ASP A 94 -6.70 -1.16 -8.83
C ASP A 94 -5.27 -0.71 -9.12
N PHE A 95 -4.97 0.56 -8.90
CA PHE A 95 -3.62 1.09 -9.06
C PHE A 95 -2.64 0.35 -8.12
N MET A 96 -2.99 0.22 -6.85
CA MET A 96 -2.11 -0.43 -5.87
C MET A 96 -1.94 -1.91 -6.13
N ALA A 97 -2.96 -2.58 -6.65
CA ALA A 97 -2.84 -3.98 -7.06
C ALA A 97 -1.81 -4.14 -8.18
N ARG A 98 -1.79 -3.22 -9.15
CA ARG A 98 -0.77 -3.21 -10.21
C ARG A 98 0.63 -2.93 -9.65
N GLN A 99 0.74 -2.02 -8.69
CA GLN A 99 2.02 -1.73 -8.03
C GLN A 99 2.54 -2.92 -7.24
N LEU A 100 1.66 -3.62 -6.53
CA LEU A 100 2.01 -4.84 -5.82
C LEU A 100 2.51 -5.92 -6.78
N LYS A 101 1.81 -6.14 -7.87
CA LYS A 101 2.22 -7.11 -8.91
C LYS A 101 3.60 -6.76 -9.46
N LYS A 102 3.85 -5.49 -9.75
CA LYS A 102 5.14 -5.01 -10.24
C LYS A 102 6.25 -5.23 -9.20
N SER A 103 5.98 -4.91 -7.93
CA SER A 103 6.93 -5.11 -6.84
C SER A 103 7.29 -6.58 -6.67
N LEU A 104 6.30 -7.46 -6.69
CA LEU A 104 6.49 -8.90 -6.56
C LEU A 104 7.28 -9.46 -7.74
N SER A 105 6.97 -9.03 -8.96
CA SER A 105 7.67 -9.48 -10.17
C SER A 105 9.16 -9.15 -10.13
N ILE A 106 9.49 -7.92 -9.70
CA ILE A 106 10.88 -7.49 -9.57
C ILE A 106 11.60 -8.33 -8.51
N GLU A 107 10.97 -8.57 -7.37
CA GLU A 107 11.59 -9.32 -6.28
C GLU A 107 11.79 -10.79 -6.64
N ILE A 108 10.84 -11.40 -7.33
CA ILE A 108 10.97 -12.77 -7.81
C ILE A 108 12.14 -12.88 -8.79
N GLU A 109 12.28 -11.91 -9.71
CA GLU A 109 13.38 -11.88 -10.65
C GLU A 109 14.73 -11.76 -9.93
N ARG A 110 14.84 -10.87 -8.94
CA ARG A 110 16.03 -10.72 -8.11
C ARG A 110 16.38 -12.01 -7.39
N PHE A 111 15.40 -12.67 -6.83
CA PHE A 111 15.58 -13.95 -6.13
C PHE A 111 16.12 -15.01 -7.08
N ASN A 112 15.58 -15.12 -8.29
CA ASN A 112 16.02 -16.08 -9.29
C ASN A 112 17.45 -15.82 -9.75
N VAL A 113 17.83 -14.56 -9.94
CA VAL A 113 19.21 -14.18 -10.28
C VAL A 113 20.17 -14.53 -9.15
N SER A 114 19.84 -14.19 -7.91
CA SER A 114 20.65 -14.52 -6.74
C SER A 114 20.82 -16.02 -6.55
N ARG A 115 19.75 -16.78 -6.77
CA ARG A 115 19.76 -18.23 -6.69
C ARG A 115 20.68 -18.85 -7.74
N LYS A 116 20.64 -18.36 -8.98
CA LYS A 116 21.53 -18.82 -10.06
C LYS A 116 22.99 -18.53 -9.74
N LYS A 117 23.29 -17.34 -9.25
CA LYS A 117 24.64 -16.96 -8.84
C LYS A 117 25.16 -17.84 -7.69
N GLY A 118 24.32 -18.05 -6.68
CA GLY A 118 24.66 -18.93 -5.56
C GLY A 118 24.91 -20.35 -6.01
N PHE A 119 24.10 -20.85 -6.92
CA PHE A 119 24.24 -22.19 -7.47
C PHE A 119 25.53 -22.32 -8.30
N SER A 120 25.85 -21.31 -9.10
CA SER A 120 27.11 -21.27 -9.86
C SER A 120 28.33 -21.28 -8.96
N PHE A 121 28.22 -20.68 -7.79
CA PHE A 121 29.32 -20.61 -6.82
C PHE A 121 29.64 -21.96 -6.16
N MET A 122 28.65 -22.84 -6.09
CA MET A 122 28.81 -24.17 -5.50
C MET A 122 29.43 -25.19 -6.47
N PHE A 123 29.48 -24.85 -7.73
CA PHE A 123 30.05 -25.68 -8.77
C PHE A 123 31.18 -24.98 -9.50
#